data_22139f786c650c12f458febcbde97a93
#
_entry.id   22139f786c650c12f458febcbde97a93
#
_cell.length_a   1.000
_cell.length_b   1.000
_cell.length_c   1.000
_cell.angle_alpha   90.00
_cell.angle_beta   90.00
_cell.angle_gamma   90.00
#
_symmetry.space_group_name_H-M   'P 1'
#
loop_
_entity.id
_entity.type
_entity.pdbx_description
1 polymer ?
#
loop_
_entity_poly.entity_id
_entity_poly.type
_entity_poly.pdbx_seq_one_letter_code
_entity_poly.pdbx_strand_id
1 'polypeptide(L)'
;DDVESRGLGDVYKRQVPIVNENDTVSTYEIKQVQTFGDNDRLSAIVTSIIDADLLILLSDIDGLYTDDPNSNPDARFINQVDVIDDKLLNMGKSTSGSGVGTGGMATKLKAAGIAVSSGADMVIANGNDIDNIAKIMSGADVGTLFVSCKDENFDLVKFIG
;
A
#
# COMPACT_ATOMS: atom_id res chain seq x y z
N ASP A 1 28.49 -17.84 -3.44
CA ASP A 1 28.71 -17.32 -2.11
C ASP A 1 27.77 -16.15 -1.84
N ASP A 2 26.65 -16.46 -1.17
CA ASP A 2 25.94 -15.69 -0.19
C ASP A 2 25.25 -14.36 -0.54
N VAL A 3 24.46 -14.34 -1.60
CA VAL A 3 23.44 -13.30 -1.75
C VAL A 3 22.16 -13.66 -0.96
N GLU A 4 21.88 -14.95 -0.76
CA GLU A 4 20.70 -15.42 0.00
C GLU A 4 20.78 -15.17 1.51
N SER A 5 21.99 -15.04 2.08
CA SER A 5 22.13 -14.88 3.54
C SER A 5 21.98 -13.41 4.02
N ARG A 6 21.98 -12.43 3.12
CA ARG A 6 21.95 -11.01 3.54
C ARG A 6 20.63 -10.61 4.16
N GLY A 7 19.50 -11.03 3.60
CA GLY A 7 18.19 -10.69 4.13
C GLY A 7 17.91 -11.31 5.51
N LEU A 8 18.26 -12.59 5.69
CA LEU A 8 18.11 -13.29 6.97
C LEU A 8 19.11 -12.78 8.01
N GLY A 9 20.34 -12.40 7.60
CA GLY A 9 21.33 -11.84 8.51
C GLY A 9 20.92 -10.51 9.13
N ASP A 10 20.14 -9.69 8.44
CA ASP A 10 19.68 -8.40 8.93
C ASP A 10 18.61 -8.54 10.03
N VAL A 11 17.73 -9.51 9.91
CA VAL A 11 16.74 -9.85 10.97
C VAL A 11 17.44 -10.27 12.27
N TYR A 12 18.47 -11.09 12.18
CA TYR A 12 19.26 -11.49 13.36
C TYR A 12 20.02 -10.33 14.00
N LYS A 13 20.40 -9.32 13.22
CA LYS A 13 21.09 -8.13 13.73
C LYS A 13 20.14 -7.05 14.27
N ARG A 14 18.82 -7.28 14.26
CA ARG A 14 17.80 -6.27 14.62
C ARG A 14 17.92 -4.99 13.79
N GLN A 15 18.28 -5.13 12.52
CA GLN A 15 18.32 -4.01 11.56
C GLN A 15 16.96 -3.85 10.92
N VAL A 16 16.60 -2.59 10.64
CA VAL A 16 15.40 -2.26 9.86
C VAL A 16 15.87 -1.94 8.45
N PRO A 17 15.53 -2.75 7.43
CA PRO A 17 15.87 -2.46 6.05
C PRO A 17 15.05 -1.24 5.57
N ILE A 18 15.70 -0.32 4.85
CA ILE A 18 15.04 0.78 4.16
C ILE A 18 15.12 0.49 2.67
N VAL A 19 13.95 0.37 2.03
CA VAL A 19 13.83 0.06 0.60
C VAL A 19 13.24 1.28 -0.11
N ASN A 20 13.85 1.67 -1.22
CA ASN A 20 13.33 2.68 -2.12
C ASN A 20 13.57 2.24 -3.56
N GLU A 21 12.82 2.78 -4.51
CA GLU A 21 13.12 2.58 -5.94
C GLU A 21 14.48 3.18 -6.30
N ASN A 22 15.16 2.55 -7.26
CA ASN A 22 16.47 3.02 -7.71
C ASN A 22 16.35 3.70 -9.09
N ASP A 23 16.00 4.97 -9.09
CA ASP A 23 15.80 5.79 -10.29
C ASP A 23 17.06 5.93 -11.16
N THR A 24 18.24 5.58 -10.63
CA THR A 24 19.51 5.82 -11.31
C THR A 24 19.95 4.71 -12.26
N VAL A 25 19.32 3.54 -12.22
CA VAL A 25 19.82 2.33 -12.91
C VAL A 25 19.18 2.10 -14.29
N SER A 26 18.06 2.72 -14.61
CA SER A 26 17.36 2.43 -15.85
C SER A 26 16.67 3.64 -16.50
N THR A 27 17.42 4.40 -17.27
CA THR A 27 16.82 5.39 -18.20
C THR A 27 16.30 4.76 -19.50
N TYR A 28 16.65 3.52 -19.81
CA TYR A 28 16.27 2.87 -21.07
C TYR A 28 14.96 2.08 -20.98
N GLU A 29 14.64 1.54 -19.82
CA GLU A 29 13.40 0.79 -19.56
C GLU A 29 12.24 1.70 -19.13
N ILE A 30 12.52 2.91 -18.65
CA ILE A 30 11.52 3.90 -18.17
C ILE A 30 10.50 4.28 -19.25
N LYS A 31 10.79 4.12 -20.55
CA LYS A 31 9.83 4.42 -21.62
C LYS A 31 8.66 3.42 -21.74
N GLN A 32 8.77 2.24 -21.17
CA GLN A 32 7.69 1.24 -21.16
C GLN A 32 7.02 1.09 -19.79
N VAL A 33 7.64 1.58 -18.70
CA VAL A 33 7.12 1.48 -17.34
C VAL A 33 6.75 2.88 -16.84
N GLN A 34 5.70 3.46 -17.42
CA GLN A 34 5.11 4.72 -16.92
C GLN A 34 4.41 4.59 -15.56
N THR A 35 4.69 3.56 -14.79
CA THR A 35 4.01 3.24 -13.54
C THR A 35 4.95 2.91 -12.36
N PHE A 36 6.27 3.04 -12.52
CA PHE A 36 7.19 3.09 -11.39
C PHE A 36 7.30 4.55 -10.94
N GLY A 37 7.14 4.85 -9.71
CA GLY A 37 7.08 6.19 -9.12
C GLY A 37 5.98 6.26 -8.08
N ASP A 38 5.50 5.09 -7.66
CA ASP A 38 4.47 4.96 -6.64
C ASP A 38 4.99 4.07 -5.51
N ASN A 39 5.42 4.73 -4.43
CA ASN A 39 5.88 4.04 -3.22
C ASN A 39 4.78 3.16 -2.60
N ASP A 40 3.51 3.46 -2.85
CA ASP A 40 2.40 2.63 -2.39
C ASP A 40 2.50 1.24 -3.04
N ARG A 41 2.71 1.19 -4.36
CA ARG A 41 2.88 -0.08 -5.10
C ARG A 41 4.16 -0.81 -4.70
N LEU A 42 5.27 -0.08 -4.57
CA LEU A 42 6.54 -0.66 -4.13
C LEU A 42 6.41 -1.33 -2.77
N SER A 43 5.77 -0.67 -1.79
CA SER A 43 5.56 -1.25 -0.46
C SER A 43 4.71 -2.51 -0.50
N ALA A 44 3.65 -2.55 -1.32
CA ALA A 44 2.84 -3.76 -1.47
C ALA A 44 3.59 -4.92 -2.14
N ILE A 45 4.46 -4.63 -3.12
CA ILE A 45 5.34 -5.62 -3.74
C ILE A 45 6.33 -6.18 -2.71
N VAL A 46 6.99 -5.30 -1.94
CA VAL A 46 7.91 -5.72 -0.88
C VAL A 46 7.19 -6.58 0.16
N THR A 47 5.99 -6.17 0.59
CA THR A 47 5.11 -6.92 1.50
C THR A 47 4.89 -8.36 1.02
N SER A 48 4.55 -8.50 -0.26
CA SER A 48 4.34 -9.83 -0.87
C SER A 48 5.64 -10.66 -0.95
N ILE A 49 6.79 -10.04 -1.27
CA ILE A 49 8.06 -10.76 -1.40
C ILE A 49 8.57 -11.28 -0.06
N ILE A 50 8.37 -10.52 1.02
CA ILE A 50 8.84 -10.92 2.36
C ILE A 50 7.81 -11.71 3.15
N ASP A 51 6.64 -12.00 2.57
CA ASP A 51 5.50 -12.70 3.20
C ASP A 51 5.12 -12.03 4.53
N ALA A 52 4.94 -10.70 4.50
CA ALA A 52 4.58 -9.93 5.70
C ALA A 52 3.10 -10.13 6.05
N ASP A 53 2.77 -10.06 7.33
CA ASP A 53 1.40 -10.18 7.83
C ASP A 53 0.61 -8.87 7.72
N LEU A 54 1.31 -7.72 7.76
CA LEU A 54 0.70 -6.39 7.79
C LEU A 54 1.51 -5.37 7.00
N LEU A 55 0.84 -4.60 6.15
CA LEU A 55 1.35 -3.39 5.52
C LEU A 55 0.69 -2.16 6.14
N ILE A 56 1.47 -1.24 6.70
CA ILE A 56 0.97 0.07 7.15
C ILE A 56 1.40 1.13 6.14
N LEU A 57 0.43 1.75 5.48
CA LEU A 57 0.63 2.80 4.49
C LEU A 57 0.31 4.15 5.11
N LEU A 58 1.35 4.92 5.42
CA LEU A 58 1.20 6.27 5.95
C LEU A 58 1.01 7.28 4.82
N SER A 59 -0.03 8.10 4.94
CA SER A 59 -0.43 9.08 3.94
C SER A 59 -0.78 10.42 4.59
N ASP A 60 -1.14 11.40 3.78
CA ASP A 60 -1.70 12.69 4.18
C ASP A 60 -3.20 12.64 4.51
N ILE A 61 -3.83 11.47 4.36
CA ILE A 61 -5.25 11.24 4.65
C ILE A 61 -5.41 10.29 5.83
N ASP A 62 -6.54 10.41 6.54
CA ASP A 62 -6.84 9.58 7.71
C ASP A 62 -7.19 8.12 7.33
N GLY A 63 -7.62 7.89 6.10
CA GLY A 63 -8.05 6.62 5.56
C GLY A 63 -8.99 6.80 4.38
N LEU A 64 -9.83 5.80 4.12
CA LEU A 64 -10.77 5.79 3.02
C LEU A 64 -12.12 6.38 3.44
N TYR A 65 -12.73 7.17 2.56
CA TYR A 65 -14.07 7.72 2.70
C TYR A 65 -14.95 7.27 1.55
N THR A 66 -16.26 7.28 1.75
CA THR A 66 -17.25 6.93 0.71
C THR A 66 -17.27 7.93 -0.45
N ASP A 67 -16.76 9.14 -0.25
CA ASP A 67 -16.58 10.22 -1.22
C ASP A 67 -15.51 11.19 -0.69
N ASP A 68 -15.14 12.22 -1.46
CA ASP A 68 -14.21 13.26 -1.01
C ASP A 68 -14.82 14.10 0.13
N PRO A 69 -14.30 14.02 1.37
CA PRO A 69 -14.85 14.74 2.51
C PRO A 69 -14.71 16.27 2.40
N ASN A 70 -13.83 16.77 1.51
CA ASN A 70 -13.66 18.21 1.29
C ASN A 70 -14.77 18.77 0.40
N SER A 71 -15.32 17.96 -0.48
CA SER A 71 -16.35 18.36 -1.45
C SER A 71 -17.75 17.86 -1.10
N ASN A 72 -17.86 16.77 -0.35
CA ASN A 72 -19.11 16.16 0.05
C ASN A 72 -19.21 16.03 1.58
N PRO A 73 -20.07 16.83 2.25
CA PRO A 73 -20.27 16.76 3.70
C PRO A 73 -20.93 15.43 4.18
N ASP A 74 -21.54 14.67 3.27
CA ASP A 74 -22.14 13.37 3.55
C ASP A 74 -21.14 12.20 3.42
N ALA A 75 -19.88 12.50 3.07
CA ALA A 75 -18.82 11.51 3.01
C ALA A 75 -18.59 10.85 4.37
N ARG A 76 -18.60 9.53 4.39
CA ARG A 76 -18.45 8.74 5.62
C ARG A 76 -17.12 8.02 5.59
N PHE A 77 -16.46 7.99 6.73
CA PHE A 77 -15.22 7.23 6.92
C PHE A 77 -15.51 5.72 6.86
N ILE A 78 -14.61 4.97 6.24
CA ILE A 78 -14.67 3.52 6.10
C ILE A 78 -13.59 2.92 6.99
N ASN A 79 -13.96 2.32 8.11
CA ASN A 79 -13.02 1.74 9.05
C ASN A 79 -12.43 0.43 8.52
N GLN A 80 -13.22 -0.38 7.79
CA GLN A 80 -12.81 -1.71 7.33
C GLN A 80 -13.35 -2.01 5.95
N VAL A 81 -12.54 -2.68 5.16
CA VAL A 81 -12.84 -3.21 3.82
C VAL A 81 -12.52 -4.70 3.81
N ASP A 82 -13.55 -5.54 3.72
CA ASP A 82 -13.40 -6.99 3.66
C ASP A 82 -13.17 -7.49 2.22
N VAL A 83 -13.67 -6.75 1.23
CA VAL A 83 -13.55 -7.11 -0.19
C VAL A 83 -13.28 -5.86 -1.02
N ILE A 84 -12.25 -5.92 -1.84
CA ILE A 84 -11.96 -4.87 -2.82
C ILE A 84 -12.70 -5.20 -4.12
N ASP A 85 -13.87 -4.60 -4.27
CA ASP A 85 -14.72 -4.77 -5.44
C ASP A 85 -14.52 -3.65 -6.50
N ASP A 86 -15.12 -3.83 -7.68
CA ASP A 86 -15.06 -2.84 -8.76
C ASP A 86 -15.67 -1.49 -8.36
N LYS A 87 -16.63 -1.47 -7.44
CA LYS A 87 -17.24 -0.26 -6.93
C LYS A 87 -16.24 0.56 -6.13
N LEU A 88 -15.51 -0.10 -5.23
CA LEU A 88 -14.46 0.52 -4.42
C LEU A 88 -13.33 1.06 -5.32
N LEU A 89 -12.89 0.27 -6.31
CA LEU A 89 -11.86 0.69 -7.27
C LEU A 89 -12.30 1.90 -8.11
N ASN A 90 -13.57 1.98 -8.47
CA ASN A 90 -14.11 3.12 -9.21
C ASN A 90 -14.27 4.38 -8.35
N MET A 91 -14.55 4.24 -7.05
CA MET A 91 -14.54 5.37 -6.10
C MET A 91 -13.15 6.03 -6.05
N GLY A 92 -12.08 5.24 -6.02
CA GLY A 92 -10.71 5.76 -6.04
C GLY A 92 -10.35 6.56 -7.29
N LYS A 93 -11.05 6.34 -8.42
CA LYS A 93 -10.83 7.08 -9.67
C LYS A 93 -11.52 8.45 -9.68
N SER A 94 -12.65 8.59 -9.00
CA SER A 94 -13.44 9.84 -8.98
C SER A 94 -12.85 10.91 -8.07
N THR A 95 -12.04 10.52 -7.07
CA THR A 95 -11.41 11.44 -6.10
C THR A 95 -10.08 12.04 -6.59
N SER A 96 -9.63 11.76 -7.82
CA SER A 96 -8.37 12.27 -8.39
C SER A 96 -8.45 13.74 -8.86
N GLY A 97 -9.18 14.60 -8.15
CA GLY A 97 -9.41 16.00 -8.54
C GLY A 97 -8.29 17.01 -8.25
N SER A 98 -7.22 16.64 -7.57
CA SER A 98 -6.08 17.53 -7.31
C SER A 98 -4.89 17.19 -8.21
N GLY A 99 -4.62 18.01 -9.21
CA GLY A 99 -3.57 17.83 -10.21
C GLY A 99 -2.11 17.95 -9.72
N VAL A 100 -1.86 17.65 -8.45
CA VAL A 100 -0.52 17.70 -7.85
C VAL A 100 -0.37 16.50 -6.92
N GLY A 101 0.01 15.35 -7.49
CA GLY A 101 0.36 14.15 -6.72
C GLY A 101 0.09 12.88 -7.51
N THR A 102 1.14 12.13 -7.84
CA THR A 102 1.07 10.85 -8.56
C THR A 102 0.51 9.70 -7.70
N GLY A 103 0.29 9.91 -6.39
CA GLY A 103 -0.17 8.93 -5.42
C GLY A 103 -1.61 9.16 -4.94
N GLY A 104 -2.59 9.10 -5.84
CA GLY A 104 -4.01 9.23 -5.47
C GLY A 104 -4.58 7.99 -4.79
N MET A 105 -5.85 8.07 -4.34
CA MET A 105 -6.57 6.93 -3.75
C MET A 105 -6.54 5.68 -4.65
N ALA A 106 -6.56 5.86 -5.96
CA ALA A 106 -6.49 4.75 -6.91
C ALA A 106 -5.20 3.92 -6.79
N THR A 107 -4.05 4.54 -6.49
CA THR A 107 -2.78 3.83 -6.31
C THR A 107 -2.77 3.06 -4.99
N LYS A 108 -3.33 3.64 -3.93
CA LYS A 108 -3.49 3.00 -2.62
C LYS A 108 -4.40 1.78 -2.68
N LEU A 109 -5.51 1.86 -3.42
CA LEU A 109 -6.41 0.72 -3.64
C LEU A 109 -5.77 -0.39 -4.47
N LYS A 110 -4.91 -0.05 -5.44
CA LYS A 110 -4.12 -1.06 -6.17
C LYS A 110 -3.09 -1.73 -5.25
N ALA A 111 -2.41 -0.95 -4.40
CA ALA A 111 -1.49 -1.49 -3.41
C ALA A 111 -2.22 -2.42 -2.43
N ALA A 112 -3.41 -2.03 -1.95
CA ALA A 112 -4.27 -2.87 -1.12
C ALA A 112 -4.61 -4.19 -1.82
N GLY A 113 -4.97 -4.15 -3.11
CA GLY A 113 -5.24 -5.35 -3.90
C GLY A 113 -4.07 -6.34 -3.92
N ILE A 114 -2.84 -5.84 -4.09
CA ILE A 114 -1.63 -6.68 -4.05
C ILE A 114 -1.43 -7.26 -2.65
N ALA A 115 -1.47 -6.42 -1.62
CA ALA A 115 -1.22 -6.84 -0.23
C ALA A 115 -2.22 -7.90 0.23
N VAL A 116 -3.54 -7.63 0.09
CA VAL A 116 -4.57 -8.56 0.57
C VAL A 116 -4.58 -9.86 -0.20
N SER A 117 -4.32 -9.84 -1.53
CA SER A 117 -4.25 -11.04 -2.35
C SER A 117 -3.00 -11.89 -2.03
N SER A 118 -1.91 -11.27 -1.58
CA SER A 118 -0.72 -11.99 -1.11
C SER A 118 -0.90 -12.60 0.29
N GLY A 119 -1.91 -12.17 1.04
CA GLY A 119 -2.23 -12.69 2.36
C GLY A 119 -1.90 -11.73 3.51
N ALA A 120 -1.50 -10.49 3.21
CA ALA A 120 -1.24 -9.46 4.21
C ALA A 120 -2.48 -8.58 4.45
N ASP A 121 -2.75 -8.24 5.70
CA ASP A 121 -3.63 -7.11 6.01
C ASP A 121 -2.95 -5.80 5.56
N MET A 122 -3.75 -4.78 5.23
CA MET A 122 -3.21 -3.47 4.95
C MET A 122 -3.99 -2.39 5.71
N VAL A 123 -3.28 -1.41 6.27
CA VAL A 123 -3.90 -0.23 6.90
C VAL A 123 -3.43 1.03 6.20
N ILE A 124 -4.38 1.90 5.81
CA ILE A 124 -4.09 3.28 5.39
C ILE A 124 -4.36 4.18 6.59
N ALA A 125 -3.37 4.97 7.02
CA ALA A 125 -3.50 5.88 8.15
C ALA A 125 -2.75 7.21 7.91
N ASN A 126 -3.11 8.22 8.70
CA ASN A 126 -2.46 9.53 8.62
C ASN A 126 -1.02 9.47 9.16
N GLY A 127 -0.07 9.88 8.33
CA GLY A 127 1.37 9.90 8.65
C GLY A 127 1.83 11.14 9.42
N ASN A 128 0.98 12.17 9.58
CA ASN A 128 1.31 13.34 10.39
C ASN A 128 1.39 12.99 11.88
N ASP A 129 0.70 11.93 12.33
CA ASP A 129 0.82 11.36 13.65
C ASP A 129 1.54 10.01 13.57
N ILE A 130 2.84 10.01 13.85
CA ILE A 130 3.67 8.79 13.79
C ILE A 130 3.27 7.76 14.86
N ASP A 131 2.60 8.18 15.94
CA ASP A 131 2.11 7.29 16.99
C ASP A 131 1.00 6.37 16.47
N ASN A 132 0.42 6.67 15.30
CA ASN A 132 -0.53 5.79 14.65
C ASN A 132 0.05 4.41 14.35
N ILE A 133 1.35 4.28 14.08
CA ILE A 133 2.00 2.97 13.92
C ILE A 133 1.85 2.14 15.21
N ALA A 134 2.19 2.73 16.35
CA ALA A 134 2.09 2.03 17.64
C ALA A 134 0.64 1.70 18.01
N LYS A 135 -0.30 2.59 17.69
CA LYS A 135 -1.74 2.38 17.91
C LYS A 135 -2.23 1.20 17.06
N ILE A 136 -1.93 1.17 15.76
CA ILE A 136 -2.29 0.07 14.85
C ILE A 136 -1.70 -1.26 15.35
N MET A 137 -0.41 -1.28 15.69
CA MET A 137 0.26 -2.47 16.22
C MET A 137 -0.31 -2.96 17.56
N SER A 138 -0.97 -2.10 18.33
CA SER A 138 -1.70 -2.47 19.55
C SER A 138 -3.15 -2.90 19.32
N GLY A 139 -3.62 -2.90 18.08
CA GLY A 139 -4.98 -3.25 17.70
C GLY A 139 -6.00 -2.13 17.89
N ALA A 140 -5.55 -0.87 17.96
CA ALA A 140 -6.46 0.27 17.99
C ALA A 140 -7.10 0.50 16.62
N ASP A 141 -8.34 0.96 16.62
CA ASP A 141 -9.12 1.30 15.42
C ASP A 141 -8.66 2.65 14.85
N VAL A 142 -7.59 2.61 14.05
CA VAL A 142 -6.97 3.78 13.42
C VAL A 142 -6.82 3.53 11.93
N GLY A 143 -7.30 4.48 11.14
CA GLY A 143 -7.22 4.38 9.67
C GLY A 143 -8.28 3.46 9.07
N THR A 144 -8.04 3.01 7.85
CA THR A 144 -8.86 2.02 7.15
C THR A 144 -8.11 0.71 7.04
N LEU A 145 -8.66 -0.34 7.62
CA LEU A 145 -8.16 -1.71 7.51
C LEU A 145 -8.71 -2.38 6.26
N PHE A 146 -7.85 -2.95 5.45
CA PHE A 146 -8.17 -3.89 4.38
C PHE A 146 -7.78 -5.28 4.85
N VAL A 147 -8.78 -6.16 4.97
CA VAL A 147 -8.61 -7.51 5.50
C VAL A 147 -8.00 -8.41 4.44
N SER A 148 -6.99 -9.18 4.82
CA SER A 148 -6.33 -10.14 3.94
C SER A 148 -7.31 -11.18 3.39
N CYS A 149 -7.19 -11.45 2.10
CA CYS A 149 -7.94 -12.49 1.41
C CYS A 149 -6.97 -13.21 0.45
N LYS A 150 -6.17 -14.12 1.00
CA LYS A 150 -5.12 -14.82 0.25
C LYS A 150 -5.72 -15.55 -0.94
N ASP A 151 -5.28 -15.18 -2.14
CA ASP A 151 -5.61 -15.88 -3.37
C ASP A 151 -4.59 -16.99 -3.61
N GLU A 152 -5.02 -18.26 -3.64
CA GLU A 152 -4.14 -19.41 -3.92
C GLU A 152 -3.48 -19.34 -5.30
N ASN A 153 -4.05 -18.57 -6.23
CA ASN A 153 -3.53 -18.35 -7.57
C ASN A 153 -2.83 -16.99 -7.72
N PHE A 154 -2.51 -16.33 -6.58
CA PHE A 154 -1.83 -15.03 -6.60
C PHE A 154 -0.50 -15.15 -7.34
N ASP A 155 -0.33 -14.31 -8.34
CA ASP A 155 0.88 -14.24 -9.15
C ASP A 155 1.35 -12.78 -9.20
N LEU A 156 2.34 -12.46 -8.40
CA LEU A 156 2.88 -11.12 -8.29
C LEU A 156 3.34 -10.55 -9.65
N VAL A 157 3.86 -11.41 -10.54
CA VAL A 157 4.33 -10.99 -11.87
C VAL A 157 3.19 -10.41 -12.71
N LYS A 158 1.97 -10.93 -12.57
CA LYS A 158 0.78 -10.38 -13.26
C LYS A 158 0.38 -8.98 -12.78
N PHE A 159 0.75 -8.63 -11.54
CA PHE A 159 0.51 -7.30 -10.98
C PHE A 159 1.62 -6.31 -11.30
N ILE A 160 2.83 -6.79 -11.59
CA ILE A 160 4.00 -5.97 -11.91
C ILE A 160 4.05 -5.64 -13.41
N GLY A 161 3.65 -6.59 -14.27
CA GLY A 161 3.70 -6.51 -15.74
C GLY A 161 2.61 -5.70 -16.32
#